data_cf3f713651348d7744db448b069de89b
#
_entry.id   cf3f713651348d7744db448b069de89b
#
_cell.length_a   1.000
_cell.length_b   1.000
_cell.length_c   1.000
_cell.angle_alpha   90.00
_cell.angle_beta   90.00
_cell.angle_gamma   90.00
#
_symmetry.space_group_name_H-M   'P 1'
#
loop_
_entity.id
_entity.type
_entity.pdbx_description
1 polymer ?
#
loop_
_entity_poly.entity_id
_entity_poly.type
_entity_poly.pdbx_seq_one_letter_code
_entity_poly.pdbx_strand_id
1 'polypeptide(L)'
;MALHAAGNDSYVLCELAGATYALRSDDIQQLEMVAEPTPVPNAPPYVDGVVAVRGQVIPAVSLRARFGFARTAFDVRTRLVVVRMRTRTVGLIVDAAREFATIPEGSIKPLPEGIGGMSGRYLRGIAQEGDRLMLILDVRELLDDDVTLAPNDTVPMIEPQGAVPAGTSN
;
A
#
# COMPACT_ATOMS: atom_id res chain seq x y z
N MET A 1 10.61 25.54 -9.22
CA MET A 1 9.49 26.22 -8.59
C MET A 1 8.22 25.52 -8.96
N ALA A 2 7.86 24.56 -8.16
CA ALA A 2 6.60 23.91 -8.35
C ALA A 2 5.51 24.87 -7.89
N LEU A 3 4.97 25.60 -8.82
CA LEU A 3 3.67 26.19 -8.64
C LEU A 3 2.69 25.02 -8.55
N HIS A 4 2.50 24.54 -7.36
CA HIS A 4 1.27 23.85 -7.06
C HIS A 4 0.18 24.90 -7.29
N ALA A 5 -0.25 24.99 -8.53
CA ALA A 5 -1.48 25.69 -8.82
C ALA A 5 -2.50 25.10 -7.87
N ALA A 6 -3.01 25.93 -7.00
CA ALA A 6 -3.96 25.54 -6.00
C ALA A 6 -4.99 24.59 -6.63
N GLY A 7 -4.94 23.33 -6.27
CA GLY A 7 -6.13 22.56 -6.37
C GLY A 7 -6.20 21.36 -7.27
N ASN A 8 -5.17 20.98 -7.99
CA ASN A 8 -5.27 19.78 -8.84
C ASN A 8 -4.12 18.82 -8.54
N ASP A 9 -4.35 17.92 -7.62
CA ASP A 9 -3.38 16.86 -7.35
C ASP A 9 -3.60 15.66 -8.29
N SER A 10 -2.51 15.04 -8.68
CA SER A 10 -2.52 13.81 -9.46
C SER A 10 -2.62 12.61 -8.54
N TYR A 11 -3.45 11.67 -8.92
CA TYR A 11 -3.70 10.44 -8.18
C TYR A 11 -3.54 9.22 -9.07
N VAL A 12 -3.14 8.12 -8.45
CA VAL A 12 -3.23 6.79 -9.06
C VAL A 12 -4.49 6.13 -8.52
N LEU A 13 -5.30 5.62 -9.41
CA LEU A 13 -6.53 4.92 -9.05
C LEU A 13 -6.28 3.43 -8.93
N CYS A 14 -6.65 2.89 -7.80
CA CYS A 14 -6.52 1.47 -7.48
C CYS A 14 -7.88 0.86 -7.25
N GLU A 15 -8.04 -0.39 -7.64
CA GLU A 15 -9.20 -1.18 -7.26
C GLU A 15 -8.88 -2.04 -6.06
N LEU A 16 -9.81 -2.09 -5.14
CA LEU A 16 -9.74 -2.96 -3.98
C LEU A 16 -11.14 -3.41 -3.59
N ALA A 17 -11.39 -4.71 -3.59
CA ALA A 17 -12.67 -5.30 -3.23
C ALA A 17 -13.86 -4.63 -3.94
N GLY A 18 -13.71 -4.31 -5.21
CA GLY A 18 -14.77 -3.73 -6.04
C GLY A 18 -14.94 -2.21 -5.92
N ALA A 19 -14.18 -1.55 -5.06
CA ALA A 19 -14.22 -0.09 -4.91
C ALA A 19 -12.97 0.56 -5.51
N THR A 20 -13.09 1.82 -5.88
CA THR A 20 -11.98 2.62 -6.40
C THR A 20 -11.38 3.46 -5.28
N TYR A 21 -10.08 3.35 -5.12
CA TYR A 21 -9.30 4.12 -4.15
C TYR A 21 -8.32 4.99 -4.91
N ALA A 22 -8.07 6.19 -4.41
CA ALA A 22 -7.14 7.12 -5.01
C ALA A 22 -5.98 7.39 -4.06
N LEU A 23 -4.77 7.21 -4.55
CA LEU A 23 -3.53 7.49 -3.84
C LEU A 23 -2.82 8.64 -4.51
N ARG A 24 -2.29 9.59 -3.73
CA ARG A 24 -1.54 10.71 -4.31
C ARG A 24 -0.31 10.20 -5.05
N SER A 25 -0.13 10.67 -6.26
CA SER A 25 1.03 10.28 -7.09
C SER A 25 2.35 10.66 -6.42
N ASP A 26 2.37 11.73 -5.64
CA ASP A 26 3.58 12.17 -4.94
C ASP A 26 4.07 11.17 -3.90
N ASP A 27 3.18 10.35 -3.36
CA ASP A 27 3.54 9.32 -2.38
C ASP A 27 4.02 8.03 -3.05
N ILE A 28 3.81 7.89 -4.36
CA ILE A 28 4.09 6.67 -5.09
C ILE A 28 5.44 6.78 -5.79
N GLN A 29 6.31 5.83 -5.49
CA GLN A 29 7.60 5.73 -6.13
C GLN A 29 7.51 4.98 -7.45
N GLN A 30 6.76 3.88 -7.47
CA GLN A 30 6.58 3.07 -8.68
C GLN A 30 5.42 2.09 -8.53
N LEU A 31 4.95 1.59 -9.66
CA LEU A 31 4.00 0.48 -9.74
C LEU A 31 4.72 -0.73 -10.29
N GLU A 32 4.58 -1.86 -9.62
CA GLU A 32 5.22 -3.10 -10.02
C GLU A 32 4.19 -4.21 -10.13
N MET A 33 4.51 -5.21 -10.92
CA MET A 33 3.80 -6.48 -10.82
C MET A 33 4.15 -7.13 -9.50
N VAL A 34 3.14 -7.68 -8.84
CA VAL A 34 3.38 -8.30 -7.55
C VAL A 34 4.07 -9.65 -7.75
N ALA A 35 5.16 -9.84 -7.01
CA ALA A 35 5.76 -11.15 -6.85
C ALA A 35 5.24 -11.79 -5.57
N GLU A 36 5.33 -13.10 -5.47
CA GLU A 36 4.95 -13.82 -4.27
C GLU A 36 5.78 -13.32 -3.09
N PRO A 37 5.18 -12.72 -2.06
CA PRO A 37 5.94 -12.27 -0.90
C PRO A 37 6.54 -13.44 -0.12
N THR A 38 7.73 -13.23 0.42
CA THR A 38 8.33 -14.17 1.35
C THR A 38 7.81 -13.89 2.75
N PRO A 39 7.09 -14.82 3.37
CA PRO A 39 6.53 -14.60 4.70
C PRO A 39 7.63 -14.34 5.74
N VAL A 40 7.33 -13.43 6.67
CA VAL A 40 8.20 -13.11 7.79
C VAL A 40 7.50 -13.55 9.07
N PRO A 41 8.16 -14.33 9.93
CA PRO A 41 7.56 -14.75 11.19
C PRO A 41 7.20 -13.57 12.08
N ASN A 42 6.06 -13.66 12.74
CA ASN A 42 5.56 -12.65 13.66
C ASN A 42 5.30 -11.26 13.05
N ALA A 43 5.18 -11.20 11.74
CA ALA A 43 4.76 -9.97 11.09
C ALA A 43 3.28 -9.65 11.42
N PRO A 44 2.89 -8.35 11.38
CA PRO A 44 1.48 -8.00 11.54
C PRO A 44 0.59 -8.74 10.54
N PRO A 45 -0.67 -9.05 10.88
CA PRO A 45 -1.55 -9.86 10.01
C PRO A 45 -1.76 -9.31 8.61
N TYR A 46 -1.64 -8.01 8.41
CA TYR A 46 -1.79 -7.37 7.10
C TYR A 46 -0.50 -7.36 6.28
N VAL A 47 0.62 -7.77 6.84
CA VAL A 47 1.88 -7.89 6.12
C VAL A 47 1.99 -9.30 5.56
N ASP A 48 2.00 -9.41 4.23
CA ASP A 48 2.11 -10.69 3.57
C ASP A 48 3.55 -11.23 3.58
N GLY A 49 4.51 -10.35 3.83
CA GLY A 49 5.92 -10.70 3.89
C GLY A 49 6.77 -9.60 3.30
N VAL A 50 7.89 -9.98 2.72
CA VAL A 50 8.80 -9.06 2.06
C VAL A 50 8.95 -9.42 0.58
N VAL A 51 9.21 -8.41 -0.23
CA VAL A 51 9.46 -8.56 -1.67
C VAL A 51 10.71 -7.78 -2.05
N ALA A 52 11.41 -8.26 -3.07
CA ALA A 52 12.54 -7.53 -3.62
C ALA A 52 12.06 -6.68 -4.80
N VAL A 53 12.31 -5.39 -4.72
CA VAL A 53 11.99 -4.44 -5.79
C VAL A 53 13.26 -3.65 -6.10
N ARG A 54 13.76 -3.81 -7.32
CA ARG A 54 14.96 -3.10 -7.80
C ARG A 54 16.14 -3.17 -6.82
N GLY A 55 16.40 -4.38 -6.31
CA GLY A 55 17.52 -4.61 -5.40
C GLY A 55 17.26 -4.21 -3.95
N GLN A 56 16.09 -3.69 -3.63
CA GLN A 56 15.70 -3.34 -2.27
C GLN A 56 14.65 -4.32 -1.78
N VAL A 57 14.82 -4.82 -0.56
CA VAL A 57 13.83 -5.65 0.11
C VAL A 57 12.88 -4.75 0.91
N ILE A 58 11.60 -4.82 0.58
CA ILE A 58 10.57 -3.97 1.21
C ILE A 58 9.44 -4.84 1.75
N PRO A 59 8.75 -4.39 2.79
CA PRO A 59 7.55 -5.08 3.25
C PRO A 59 6.42 -4.95 2.23
N ALA A 60 5.65 -6.02 2.10
CA ALA A 60 4.46 -6.06 1.26
C ALA A 60 3.22 -6.11 2.14
N VAL A 61 2.43 -5.05 2.10
CA VAL A 61 1.22 -4.89 2.90
C VAL A 61 0.01 -5.19 2.03
N SER A 62 -0.80 -6.15 2.45
CA SER A 62 -2.09 -6.41 1.81
C SER A 62 -3.10 -5.35 2.24
N LEU A 63 -3.53 -4.51 1.32
CA LEU A 63 -4.59 -3.55 1.64
C LEU A 63 -5.91 -4.23 1.94
N ARG A 64 -6.21 -5.36 1.29
CA ARG A 64 -7.39 -6.14 1.64
C ARG A 64 -7.39 -6.51 3.12
N ALA A 65 -6.29 -7.09 3.59
CA ALA A 65 -6.17 -7.47 5.00
C ALA A 65 -6.18 -6.25 5.93
N ARG A 66 -5.54 -5.17 5.52
CA ARG A 66 -5.49 -3.94 6.31
C ARG A 66 -6.88 -3.35 6.54
N PHE A 67 -7.75 -3.47 5.53
CA PHE A 67 -9.14 -2.97 5.62
C PHE A 67 -10.13 -4.02 6.11
N GLY A 68 -9.67 -5.22 6.47
CA GLY A 68 -10.54 -6.27 6.96
C GLY A 68 -11.24 -7.09 5.88
N PHE A 69 -10.84 -6.95 4.63
CA PHE A 69 -11.34 -7.79 3.55
C PHE A 69 -10.59 -9.14 3.50
N ALA A 70 -11.27 -10.15 3.01
CA ALA A 70 -10.62 -11.43 2.77
C ALA A 70 -9.53 -11.29 1.68
N ARG A 71 -8.43 -12.00 1.87
CA ARG A 71 -7.40 -12.09 0.85
C ARG A 71 -7.91 -12.88 -0.33
N THR A 72 -7.43 -12.52 -1.51
CA THR A 72 -7.69 -13.25 -2.75
C THR A 72 -6.37 -13.63 -3.39
N ALA A 73 -6.40 -14.67 -4.22
CA ALA A 73 -5.24 -15.04 -5.00
C ALA A 73 -4.83 -13.87 -5.93
N PHE A 74 -3.53 -13.73 -6.14
CA PHE A 74 -3.02 -12.75 -7.08
C PHE A 74 -3.35 -13.17 -8.51
N ASP A 75 -3.69 -12.21 -9.34
CA ASP A 75 -3.96 -12.42 -10.75
C ASP A 75 -3.13 -11.43 -11.59
N VAL A 76 -3.37 -11.41 -12.90
CA VAL A 76 -2.62 -10.55 -13.82
C VAL A 76 -2.85 -9.07 -13.58
N ARG A 77 -3.89 -8.70 -12.84
CA ARG A 77 -4.21 -7.29 -12.54
C ARG A 77 -3.61 -6.83 -11.22
N THR A 78 -3.28 -7.77 -10.34
CA THR A 78 -2.71 -7.45 -9.02
C THR A 78 -1.44 -6.62 -9.16
N ARG A 79 -1.34 -5.56 -8.39
CA ARG A 79 -0.19 -4.64 -8.45
C ARG A 79 0.36 -4.38 -7.07
N LEU A 80 1.65 -4.14 -7.06
CA LEU A 80 2.37 -3.62 -5.91
C LEU A 80 2.58 -2.13 -6.12
N VAL A 81 1.95 -1.33 -5.31
CA VAL A 81 2.12 0.12 -5.32
C VAL A 81 3.22 0.44 -4.31
N VAL A 82 4.39 0.81 -4.81
CA VAL A 82 5.53 1.12 -3.95
C VAL A 82 5.42 2.57 -3.52
N VAL A 83 5.24 2.77 -2.23
CA VAL A 83 5.10 4.10 -1.63
C VAL A 83 6.32 4.42 -0.79
N ARG A 84 6.71 5.67 -0.81
CA ARG A 84 7.82 6.16 -0.02
C ARG A 84 7.31 7.13 1.04
N MET A 85 7.60 6.78 2.29
CA MET A 85 7.26 7.58 3.45
C MET A 85 8.54 7.95 4.17
N ARG A 86 8.87 9.24 4.23
CA ARG A 86 10.06 9.73 4.94
C ARG A 86 11.29 8.81 4.77
N THR A 87 11.46 7.85 5.67
CA THR A 87 12.58 6.91 5.69
C THR A 87 12.20 5.49 5.30
N ARG A 88 10.94 5.24 4.98
CA ARG A 88 10.44 3.88 4.69
C ARG A 88 9.91 3.77 3.29
N THR A 89 10.20 2.66 2.67
CA THR A 89 9.57 2.24 1.42
C THR A 89 8.75 0.99 1.70
N VAL A 90 7.49 1.03 1.30
CA VAL A 90 6.53 -0.06 1.56
C VAL A 90 5.80 -0.36 0.26
N GLY A 91 5.55 -1.63 0.00
CA GLY A 91 4.72 -2.05 -1.12
C GLY A 91 3.29 -2.32 -0.64
N LEU A 92 2.32 -1.69 -1.28
CA LEU A 92 0.91 -1.91 -1.03
C LEU A 92 0.36 -2.84 -2.10
N ILE A 93 -0.20 -3.96 -1.70
CA ILE A 93 -0.80 -4.91 -2.64
C ILE A 93 -2.26 -4.50 -2.86
N VAL A 94 -2.60 -4.22 -4.10
CA VAL A 94 -3.94 -3.83 -4.53
C VAL A 94 -4.43 -4.77 -5.63
N ASP A 95 -5.75 -4.86 -5.81
CA ASP A 95 -6.34 -5.75 -6.81
C ASP A 95 -6.01 -5.32 -8.23
N ALA A 96 -5.94 -4.01 -8.48
CA ALA A 96 -5.52 -3.43 -9.74
C ALA A 96 -5.08 -1.98 -9.53
N ALA A 97 -4.19 -1.50 -10.39
CA ALA A 97 -3.81 -0.09 -10.46
C ALA A 97 -3.58 0.24 -11.93
N ARG A 98 -4.41 1.08 -12.52
CA ARG A 98 -4.41 1.25 -13.98
C ARG A 98 -4.45 2.67 -14.46
N GLU A 99 -4.88 3.58 -13.64
CA GLU A 99 -5.35 4.85 -14.12
C GLU A 99 -4.77 5.99 -13.32
N PHE A 100 -4.44 7.06 -14.01
CA PHE A 100 -4.09 8.31 -13.39
C PHE A 100 -5.28 9.25 -13.49
N ALA A 101 -5.54 9.99 -12.44
CA ALA A 101 -6.62 10.96 -12.40
C ALA A 101 -6.14 12.25 -11.76
N THR A 102 -6.68 13.36 -12.23
CA THR A 102 -6.49 14.65 -11.58
C THR A 102 -7.75 14.95 -10.79
N ILE A 103 -7.63 15.08 -9.49
CA ILE A 103 -8.76 15.35 -8.60
C ILE A 103 -8.56 16.71 -7.98
N PRO A 104 -9.44 17.69 -8.27
CA PRO A 104 -9.37 18.98 -7.62
C PRO A 104 -9.59 18.82 -6.10
N GLU A 105 -8.74 19.46 -5.31
CA GLU A 105 -8.84 19.34 -3.86
C GLU A 105 -10.19 19.81 -3.33
N GLY A 106 -10.76 20.84 -3.94
CA GLY A 106 -12.09 21.32 -3.57
C GLY A 106 -13.23 20.36 -3.87
N SER A 107 -12.98 19.30 -4.68
CA SER A 107 -13.99 18.27 -4.96
C SER A 107 -13.96 17.11 -3.97
N ILE A 108 -12.97 17.07 -3.08
CA ILE A 108 -12.85 16.04 -2.07
C ILE A 108 -13.72 16.43 -0.87
N LYS A 109 -14.72 15.60 -0.59
CA LYS A 109 -15.66 15.83 0.51
C LYS A 109 -15.31 14.91 1.67
N PRO A 110 -15.56 15.34 2.92
CA PRO A 110 -15.36 14.47 4.07
C PRO A 110 -16.30 13.27 4.01
N LEU A 111 -15.88 12.18 4.65
CA LEU A 111 -16.72 11.00 4.80
C LEU A 111 -17.97 11.34 5.61
N PRO A 112 -19.14 10.79 5.23
CA PRO A 112 -20.33 10.89 6.07
C PRO A 112 -20.08 10.32 7.46
N GLU A 113 -20.66 10.94 8.47
CA GLU A 113 -20.54 10.46 9.84
C GLU A 113 -21.09 9.03 9.98
N GLY A 114 -20.43 8.23 10.80
CA GLY A 114 -20.85 6.87 11.07
C GLY A 114 -20.45 5.84 10.04
N ILE A 115 -19.85 6.27 8.94
CA ILE A 115 -19.31 5.36 7.93
C ILE A 115 -17.81 5.26 8.14
N GLY A 116 -17.30 4.06 8.26
CA GLY A 116 -15.86 3.89 8.18
C GLY A 116 -15.24 3.09 9.30
N GLY A 117 -15.84 2.98 10.45
CA GLY A 117 -15.23 2.23 11.53
C GLY A 117 -13.72 2.47 11.64
N MET A 118 -12.96 1.41 11.86
CA MET A 118 -11.49 1.54 11.91
C MET A 118 -10.87 1.89 10.55
N SER A 119 -11.49 1.46 9.46
CA SER A 119 -10.95 1.73 8.13
C SER A 119 -11.14 3.19 7.70
N GLY A 120 -12.13 3.87 8.25
CA GLY A 120 -12.40 5.27 7.91
C GLY A 120 -11.27 6.23 8.26
N ARG A 121 -10.46 5.90 9.25
CA ARG A 121 -9.31 6.73 9.62
C ARG A 121 -8.24 6.80 8.52
N TYR A 122 -8.23 5.85 7.61
CA TYR A 122 -7.26 5.82 6.51
C TYR A 122 -7.74 6.58 5.28
N LEU A 123 -8.93 7.16 5.34
CA LEU A 123 -9.53 7.88 4.23
C LEU A 123 -9.56 9.38 4.52
N ARG A 124 -9.05 10.17 3.60
CA ARG A 124 -9.13 11.62 3.66
C ARG A 124 -10.49 12.15 3.27
N GLY A 125 -11.20 11.42 2.44
CA GLY A 125 -12.49 11.85 1.93
C GLY A 125 -12.93 11.06 0.72
N ILE A 126 -13.95 11.56 0.05
CA ILE A 126 -14.54 10.99 -1.15
C ILE A 126 -14.55 12.03 -2.26
N ALA A 127 -14.15 11.62 -3.45
CA ALA A 127 -14.35 12.40 -4.66
C ALA A 127 -15.33 11.67 -5.58
N GLN A 128 -16.07 12.41 -6.36
CA GLN A 128 -17.04 11.86 -7.29
C GLN A 128 -16.77 12.42 -8.69
N GLU A 129 -16.69 11.54 -9.67
CA GLU A 129 -16.58 11.88 -11.07
C GLU A 129 -17.66 11.12 -11.82
N GLY A 130 -18.69 11.84 -12.26
CA GLY A 130 -19.88 11.17 -12.81
C GLY A 130 -20.55 10.30 -11.76
N ASP A 131 -20.76 9.02 -12.11
CA ASP A 131 -21.30 8.04 -11.16
C ASP A 131 -20.22 7.31 -10.37
N ARG A 132 -18.96 7.63 -10.60
CA ARG A 132 -17.84 6.96 -9.99
C ARG A 132 -17.46 7.65 -8.69
N LEU A 133 -17.45 6.88 -7.61
CA LEU A 133 -16.96 7.33 -6.31
C LEU A 133 -15.54 6.84 -6.11
N MET A 134 -14.67 7.74 -5.68
CA MET A 134 -13.28 7.45 -5.39
C MET A 134 -13.00 7.76 -3.93
N LEU A 135 -12.50 6.77 -3.22
CA LEU A 135 -12.12 6.91 -1.81
C LEU A 135 -10.66 7.36 -1.75
N ILE A 136 -10.43 8.54 -1.20
CA ILE A 136 -9.10 9.13 -1.13
C ILE A 136 -8.36 8.55 0.07
N LEU A 137 -7.29 7.78 -0.20
CA LEU A 137 -6.48 7.18 0.85
C LEU A 137 -5.49 8.18 1.43
N ASP A 138 -5.33 8.12 2.73
CA ASP A 138 -4.22 8.75 3.42
C ASP A 138 -3.16 7.69 3.70
N VAL A 139 -2.12 7.68 2.88
CA VAL A 139 -1.04 6.69 2.99
C VAL A 139 -0.29 6.85 4.31
N ARG A 140 -0.20 8.06 4.82
CA ARG A 140 0.50 8.31 6.09
C ARG A 140 -0.26 7.69 7.24
N GLU A 141 -1.56 7.95 7.34
CA GLU A 141 -2.39 7.33 8.36
C GLU A 141 -2.43 5.81 8.23
N LEU A 142 -2.45 5.33 6.99
CA LEU A 142 -2.45 3.89 6.73
C LEU A 142 -1.22 3.19 7.29
N LEU A 143 -0.07 3.84 7.28
CA LEU A 143 1.22 3.23 7.61
C LEU A 143 1.84 3.73 8.93
N ASP A 144 1.24 4.72 9.58
CA ASP A 144 1.90 5.46 10.65
C ASP A 144 2.00 4.67 11.96
N ASP A 145 0.96 3.98 12.36
CA ASP A 145 0.88 3.46 13.72
C ASP A 145 1.36 2.02 13.89
N ASP A 146 1.31 1.21 12.87
CA ASP A 146 1.40 -0.23 13.07
C ASP A 146 2.47 -0.93 12.24
N VAL A 147 3.02 -0.25 11.26
CA VAL A 147 4.12 -0.83 10.49
C VAL A 147 5.41 -0.48 11.21
N THR A 148 5.51 -0.94 12.43
CA THR A 148 6.76 -0.89 13.18
C THR A 148 7.72 -1.92 12.61
N LEU A 149 7.81 -1.96 11.30
CA LEU A 149 8.93 -2.64 10.68
C LEU A 149 10.12 -1.71 10.84
N ALA A 150 11.17 -2.26 11.38
CA ALA A 150 12.44 -1.58 11.47
C ALA A 150 12.76 -0.90 10.14
N PRO A 151 13.50 0.20 10.16
CA PRO A 151 13.95 0.83 8.92
C PRO A 151 14.48 -0.21 7.95
N ASN A 152 14.21 -0.03 6.68
CA ASN A 152 14.58 -1.02 5.67
C ASN A 152 16.06 -1.35 5.62
N ASP A 153 16.88 -0.45 6.09
CA ASP A 153 18.33 -0.62 6.20
C ASP A 153 18.74 -1.54 7.35
N THR A 154 17.81 -1.84 8.25
CA THR A 154 18.04 -2.77 9.34
C THR A 154 17.33 -4.10 9.17
N VAL A 155 16.64 -4.31 8.07
CA VAL A 155 16.25 -5.67 7.74
C VAL A 155 17.54 -6.37 7.39
N PRO A 156 18.12 -7.13 8.32
CA PRO A 156 19.33 -7.85 7.97
C PRO A 156 18.97 -8.68 6.77
N MET A 157 19.82 -8.63 5.79
CA MET A 157 19.82 -9.61 4.76
C MET A 157 19.52 -10.93 5.44
N ILE A 158 18.31 -11.39 5.28
CA ILE A 158 17.98 -12.73 5.72
C ILE A 158 18.81 -13.61 4.83
N GLU A 159 19.98 -13.93 5.31
CA GLU A 159 20.70 -15.02 4.72
C GLU A 159 19.76 -16.17 4.64
N PRO A 160 19.66 -16.84 3.51
CA PRO A 160 18.84 -18.01 3.41
C PRO A 160 19.24 -18.95 4.52
N GLN A 161 18.44 -18.97 5.53
CA GLN A 161 18.65 -19.83 6.68
C GLN A 161 18.48 -21.31 6.35
N GLY A 162 18.34 -21.58 5.07
CA GLY A 162 18.36 -22.95 4.61
C GLY A 162 19.67 -23.68 4.84
N ALA A 163 20.65 -22.97 5.27
CA ALA A 163 21.91 -23.56 5.64
C ALA A 163 22.05 -23.78 7.13
N VAL A 164 21.00 -24.14 7.79
CA VAL A 164 21.19 -24.76 9.08
C VAL A 164 22.04 -25.98 8.84
N PRO A 165 23.26 -25.99 9.31
CA PRO A 165 24.05 -27.18 9.20
C PRO A 165 23.22 -28.30 9.79
N ALA A 166 22.97 -29.26 8.97
CA ALA A 166 22.38 -30.49 9.44
C ALA A 166 23.10 -30.85 10.72
N GLY A 167 22.35 -30.85 11.78
CA GLY A 167 22.92 -31.03 13.08
C GLY A 167 23.87 -32.16 13.01
N THR A 168 25.02 -31.89 13.40
CA THR A 168 25.96 -32.86 13.67
C THR A 168 25.36 -33.90 14.52
N SER A 169 24.92 -34.89 13.87
CA SER A 169 24.76 -36.10 14.60
C SER A 169 26.10 -36.59 14.99
N ASN A 170 26.30 -36.89 16.13
CA ASN A 170 27.23 -37.92 16.48
C ASN A 170 26.65 -39.06 17.10
#